data_9d9c73642d711df71cfa824f91347e83
#
_entry.id   9d9c73642d711df71cfa824f91347e83
#
_cell.length_a   1.000
_cell.length_b   1.000
_cell.length_c   1.000
_cell.angle_alpha   90.00
_cell.angle_beta   90.00
_cell.angle_gamma   90.00
#
_symmetry.space_group_name_H-M   'P 1'
#
loop_
_entity.id
_entity.type
_entity.pdbx_description
1 polymer ?
#
loop_
_entity_poly.entity_id
_entity_poly.type
_entity_poly.pdbx_seq_one_letter_code
_entity_poly.pdbx_strand_id
1 'polypeptide(L)'
;MKDLDDGRFNKVANIVGHTMQYHPHGDASISDAIVQIGQKDLLIETQGNWGNILTGDSAAASRYIEARLSKFALEVVYSPKITKWQSSYDGRRKEPINLPVKFPLLLAQGAEGIAVGLSTKILPHNFVELIDASIKCLKGRRFDLFPDFPTEGIVDVSNYNDGLRGGKIKVRAKINQVNKNTLMITQIPYTTTSTSLIESILKANDKGKIKIKKIEDNTSSDVEVLVHLPSGVSPDKTIDGLFAFTNCEVSISPLSCIIENNKPVFIGVTEILRKSTENTKNLLKSELDVKLRELDTLWHYSTLEKIFIENRIYRDIEEKITWDCLLYTSDAADEGLGVD
;
A
#
# COMPACT_ATOMS: atom_id res chain seq x y z
N MET A 1 3.45 0.75 14.41
CA MET A 1 2.35 1.74 14.27
C MET A 1 1.04 1.25 14.91
N LYS A 2 0.55 0.03 14.62
CA LYS A 2 -0.75 -0.42 15.20
C LYS A 2 -0.74 -0.43 16.74
N ASP A 3 0.34 -0.84 17.36
CA ASP A 3 0.46 -0.85 18.82
C ASP A 3 0.55 0.56 19.45
N LEU A 4 0.86 1.57 18.65
CA LEU A 4 0.91 2.99 19.05
C LEU A 4 -0.34 3.76 18.64
N ASP A 5 -1.34 3.05 18.07
CA ASP A 5 -2.51 3.68 17.50
C ASP A 5 -3.52 4.06 18.59
N ASP A 6 -3.51 5.33 18.94
CA ASP A 6 -4.49 6.00 19.81
C ASP A 6 -5.32 7.05 19.04
N GLY A 7 -5.25 7.02 17.71
CA GLY A 7 -5.91 7.98 16.82
C GLY A 7 -5.17 9.30 16.63
N ARG A 8 -4.08 9.53 17.36
CA ARG A 8 -3.26 10.75 17.28
C ARG A 8 -2.05 10.55 16.38
N PHE A 9 -1.49 11.66 15.90
CA PHE A 9 -0.22 11.65 15.20
C PHE A 9 0.93 11.33 16.15
N ASN A 10 1.83 10.47 15.71
CA ASN A 10 3.04 10.10 16.42
C ASN A 10 4.27 10.55 15.63
N LYS A 11 5.30 11.04 16.31
CA LYS A 11 6.60 11.33 15.69
C LYS A 11 7.15 10.08 15.01
N VAL A 12 7.62 10.22 13.78
CA VAL A 12 8.22 9.10 13.03
C VAL A 12 9.40 8.51 13.81
N ALA A 13 10.18 9.32 14.52
CA ALA A 13 11.27 8.83 15.38
C ALA A 13 10.76 7.84 16.46
N ASN A 14 9.59 8.08 17.06
CA ASN A 14 9.01 7.17 18.04
C ASN A 14 8.52 5.86 17.38
N ILE A 15 7.96 5.95 16.17
CA ILE A 15 7.53 4.79 15.39
C ILE A 15 8.73 3.94 15.00
N VAL A 16 9.83 4.56 14.58
CA VAL A 16 11.10 3.89 14.25
C VAL A 16 11.64 3.15 15.47
N GLY A 17 11.77 3.83 16.63
CA GLY A 17 12.24 3.23 17.88
C GLY A 17 11.37 2.05 18.33
N HIS A 18 10.03 2.16 18.18
CA HIS A 18 9.12 1.06 18.49
C HIS A 18 9.30 -0.12 17.51
N THR A 19 9.50 0.16 16.23
CA THR A 19 9.71 -0.87 15.19
C THR A 19 10.98 -1.68 15.43
N MET A 20 12.05 -1.03 15.91
CA MET A 20 13.32 -1.70 16.26
C MET A 20 13.16 -2.79 17.34
N GLN A 21 12.10 -2.75 18.15
CA GLN A 21 11.79 -3.80 19.13
C GLN A 21 11.34 -5.11 18.48
N TYR A 22 10.87 -5.07 17.24
CA TYR A 22 10.47 -6.24 16.45
C TYR A 22 11.49 -6.60 15.39
N HIS A 23 12.15 -5.60 14.83
CA HIS A 23 13.04 -5.76 13.69
C HIS A 23 14.33 -4.95 13.91
N PRO A 24 15.41 -5.59 14.40
CA PRO A 24 16.62 -4.91 14.83
C PRO A 24 17.52 -4.52 13.65
N HIS A 25 16.99 -3.71 12.74
CA HIS A 25 17.75 -3.07 11.66
C HIS A 25 18.03 -1.61 11.95
N GLY A 26 18.87 -0.98 11.12
CA GLY A 26 19.24 0.43 11.27
C GLY A 26 18.01 1.34 11.21
N ASP A 27 17.96 2.31 12.10
CA ASP A 27 16.91 3.32 12.22
C ASP A 27 16.69 4.10 10.93
N ALA A 28 17.75 4.40 10.19
CA ALA A 28 17.67 5.06 8.88
C ALA A 28 16.82 4.25 7.88
N SER A 29 17.08 2.95 7.75
CA SER A 29 16.32 2.08 6.81
C SER A 29 14.84 1.99 7.17
N ILE A 30 14.52 1.96 8.48
CA ILE A 30 13.13 1.96 8.95
C ILE A 30 12.47 3.31 8.67
N SER A 31 13.19 4.41 8.91
CA SER A 31 12.71 5.76 8.60
C SER A 31 12.41 5.93 7.12
N ASP A 32 13.31 5.51 6.24
CA ASP A 32 13.14 5.58 4.79
C ASP A 32 11.95 4.75 4.33
N ALA A 33 11.75 3.55 4.90
CA ALA A 33 10.60 2.72 4.59
C ALA A 33 9.27 3.40 4.99
N ILE A 34 9.22 4.06 6.16
CA ILE A 34 8.04 4.81 6.61
C ILE A 34 7.79 6.00 5.68
N VAL A 35 8.83 6.73 5.28
CA VAL A 35 8.70 7.86 4.34
C VAL A 35 8.13 7.38 3.00
N GLN A 36 8.64 6.29 2.44
CA GLN A 36 8.12 5.72 1.20
C GLN A 36 6.65 5.30 1.31
N ILE A 37 6.23 4.75 2.45
CA ILE A 37 4.82 4.40 2.69
C ILE A 37 3.98 5.68 2.78
N GLY A 38 4.48 6.72 3.45
CA GLY A 38 3.79 8.00 3.60
C GLY A 38 3.59 8.75 2.28
N GLN A 39 4.59 8.71 1.41
CA GLN A 39 4.51 9.33 0.08
C GLN A 39 3.49 8.67 -0.87
N LYS A 40 2.99 7.49 -0.52
CA LYS A 40 1.94 6.77 -1.30
C LYS A 40 0.51 7.09 -0.85
N ASP A 41 0.32 7.89 0.19
CA ASP A 41 -0.96 8.45 0.70
C ASP A 41 -2.10 7.44 0.93
N LEU A 42 -1.82 6.16 1.14
CA LEU A 42 -2.85 5.15 1.27
C LEU A 42 -2.98 4.58 2.68
N LEU A 43 -1.85 4.18 3.28
CA LEU A 43 -1.84 3.44 4.53
C LEU A 43 -1.66 4.32 5.76
N ILE A 44 -0.99 5.44 5.61
CA ILE A 44 -0.72 6.38 6.69
C ILE A 44 -1.10 7.80 6.30
N GLU A 45 -1.64 8.53 7.25
CA GLU A 45 -1.81 9.98 7.16
C GLU A 45 -0.54 10.64 7.67
N THR A 46 -0.11 11.68 6.99
CA THR A 46 1.19 12.31 7.20
C THR A 46 1.03 13.77 7.63
N GLN A 47 1.94 14.25 8.47
CA GLN A 47 2.02 15.64 8.89
C GLN A 47 3.48 16.11 8.90
N GLY A 48 3.73 17.31 8.37
CA GLY A 48 5.07 17.86 8.19
C GLY A 48 5.60 17.69 6.76
N ASN A 49 6.89 17.89 6.57
CA ASN A 49 7.53 17.78 5.25
C ASN A 49 8.01 16.34 5.00
N TRP A 50 7.29 15.61 4.17
CA TRP A 50 7.58 14.23 3.79
C TRP A 50 8.35 14.13 2.45
N GLY A 51 8.93 15.23 1.98
CA GLY A 51 9.57 15.32 0.68
C GLY A 51 8.55 15.48 -0.45
N ASN A 52 9.04 15.45 -1.66
CA ASN A 52 8.21 15.57 -2.87
C ASN A 52 8.71 14.60 -3.94
N ILE A 53 7.86 13.66 -4.35
CA ILE A 53 8.18 12.67 -5.39
C ILE A 53 8.35 13.29 -6.78
N LEU A 54 7.78 14.48 -7.03
CA LEU A 54 7.86 15.19 -8.31
C LEU A 54 9.18 15.94 -8.45
N THR A 55 9.64 16.62 -7.39
CA THR A 55 10.91 17.37 -7.40
C THR A 55 12.10 16.52 -7.02
N GLY A 56 11.87 15.46 -6.23
CA GLY A 56 12.92 14.62 -5.64
C GLY A 56 13.45 15.15 -4.31
N ASP A 57 12.76 16.11 -3.71
CA ASP A 57 13.14 16.65 -2.41
C ASP A 57 13.01 15.58 -1.33
N SER A 58 14.00 15.53 -0.44
CA SER A 58 14.03 14.60 0.68
C SER A 58 13.07 15.00 1.78
N ALA A 59 12.54 14.01 2.50
CA ALA A 59 11.76 14.24 3.70
C ALA A 59 12.61 14.91 4.81
N ALA A 60 11.95 15.66 5.67
CA ALA A 60 12.58 16.18 6.88
C ALA A 60 12.97 15.03 7.84
N ALA A 61 13.88 15.30 8.77
CA ALA A 61 14.32 14.31 9.75
C ALA A 61 13.11 13.74 10.54
N SER A 62 13.19 12.45 10.90
CA SER A 62 12.12 11.68 11.56
C SER A 62 11.57 12.31 12.86
N ARG A 63 12.35 13.17 13.52
CA ARG A 63 11.92 13.91 14.72
C ARG A 63 10.98 15.08 14.45
N TYR A 64 10.87 15.54 13.18
CA TYR A 64 10.02 16.67 12.80
C TYR A 64 8.71 16.24 12.15
N ILE A 65 8.68 15.09 11.48
CA ILE A 65 7.52 14.57 10.78
C ILE A 65 6.71 13.63 11.66
N GLU A 66 5.42 13.57 11.40
CA GLU A 66 4.48 12.78 12.17
C GLU A 66 3.60 11.93 11.26
N ALA A 67 3.17 10.77 11.77
CA ALA A 67 2.29 9.86 11.06
C ALA A 67 1.28 9.20 11.98
N ARG A 68 0.14 8.81 11.42
CA ARG A 68 -0.82 7.89 12.03
C ARG A 68 -1.37 6.93 10.97
N LEU A 69 -1.98 5.84 11.40
CA LEU A 69 -2.66 4.94 10.47
C LEU A 69 -3.89 5.62 9.86
N SER A 70 -4.08 5.45 8.56
CA SER A 70 -5.29 5.90 7.88
C SER A 70 -6.48 5.03 8.29
N LYS A 71 -7.71 5.57 8.16
CA LYS A 71 -8.94 4.78 8.36
C LYS A 71 -8.99 3.58 7.44
N PHE A 72 -8.54 3.75 6.20
CA PHE A 72 -8.42 2.66 5.23
C PHE A 72 -7.50 1.54 5.74
N ALA A 73 -6.31 1.88 6.23
CA ALA A 73 -5.39 0.89 6.77
C ALA A 73 -5.98 0.13 7.96
N LEU A 74 -6.65 0.82 8.87
CA LEU A 74 -7.26 0.20 10.05
C LEU A 74 -8.36 -0.81 9.67
N GLU A 75 -9.15 -0.50 8.66
CA GLU A 75 -10.27 -1.34 8.22
C GLU A 75 -9.83 -2.49 7.30
N VAL A 76 -8.89 -2.21 6.38
CA VAL A 76 -8.54 -3.12 5.28
C VAL A 76 -7.35 -4.00 5.59
N VAL A 77 -6.37 -3.49 6.37
CA VAL A 77 -5.10 -4.19 6.60
C VAL A 77 -5.08 -4.98 7.91
N TYR A 78 -5.76 -4.48 8.93
CA TYR A 78 -5.67 -5.05 10.27
C TYR A 78 -6.95 -5.79 10.66
N SER A 79 -6.81 -7.08 10.95
CA SER A 79 -7.85 -7.90 11.56
C SER A 79 -7.19 -8.85 12.57
N PRO A 80 -6.95 -8.40 13.82
CA PRO A 80 -6.18 -9.16 14.82
C PRO A 80 -6.73 -10.56 15.10
N LYS A 81 -8.05 -10.73 15.02
CA LYS A 81 -8.75 -11.99 15.33
C LYS A 81 -8.48 -13.11 14.32
N ILE A 82 -8.14 -12.77 13.07
CA ILE A 82 -7.82 -13.75 12.01
C ILE A 82 -6.33 -13.73 11.64
N THR A 83 -5.54 -12.83 12.24
CA THR A 83 -4.11 -12.74 12.00
C THR A 83 -3.38 -13.93 12.63
N LYS A 84 -2.47 -14.54 11.87
CA LYS A 84 -1.56 -15.55 12.40
C LYS A 84 -0.32 -14.86 12.97
N TRP A 85 -0.02 -15.18 14.23
CA TRP A 85 1.07 -14.55 14.98
C TRP A 85 2.22 -15.51 15.17
N GLN A 86 3.43 -15.00 15.19
CA GLN A 86 4.66 -15.68 15.59
C GLN A 86 5.41 -14.88 16.65
N SER A 87 6.38 -15.48 17.30
CA SER A 87 7.26 -14.78 18.22
C SER A 87 8.21 -13.85 17.45
N SER A 88 8.47 -12.65 18.00
CA SER A 88 9.52 -11.77 17.52
C SER A 88 10.91 -12.41 17.64
N TYR A 89 11.92 -11.81 17.01
CA TYR A 89 13.29 -12.32 17.00
C TYR A 89 13.88 -12.60 18.39
N ASP A 90 13.47 -11.84 19.41
CA ASP A 90 13.92 -11.98 20.80
C ASP A 90 12.93 -12.77 21.68
N GLY A 91 11.82 -13.23 21.12
CA GLY A 91 10.78 -13.98 21.82
C GLY A 91 9.92 -13.18 22.80
N ARG A 92 10.17 -11.90 22.98
CA ARG A 92 9.48 -11.04 23.97
C ARG A 92 8.11 -10.58 23.51
N ARG A 93 7.87 -10.52 22.20
CA ARG A 93 6.65 -10.01 21.58
C ARG A 93 6.11 -10.97 20.53
N LYS A 94 4.91 -10.69 20.07
CA LYS A 94 4.32 -11.40 18.92
C LYS A 94 4.23 -10.44 17.74
N GLU A 95 4.58 -10.94 16.56
CA GLU A 95 4.46 -10.23 15.30
C GLU A 95 3.61 -11.02 14.31
N PRO A 96 2.89 -10.38 13.39
CA PRO A 96 2.11 -11.09 12.38
C PRO A 96 3.04 -11.78 11.38
N ILE A 97 2.75 -13.04 11.02
CA ILE A 97 3.43 -13.72 9.91
C ILE A 97 3.11 -13.01 8.61
N ASN A 98 1.81 -12.73 8.40
CA ASN A 98 1.30 -11.94 7.28
C ASN A 98 0.11 -11.12 7.76
N LEU A 99 -0.07 -9.93 7.18
CA LEU A 99 -1.25 -9.12 7.44
C LEU A 99 -2.42 -9.60 6.56
N PRO A 100 -3.64 -9.72 7.12
CA PRO A 100 -4.84 -10.14 6.40
C PRO A 100 -5.44 -9.00 5.57
N VAL A 101 -4.75 -8.59 4.51
CA VAL A 101 -5.14 -7.44 3.69
C VAL A 101 -6.31 -7.80 2.77
N LYS A 102 -7.41 -7.06 2.90
CA LYS A 102 -8.67 -7.25 2.16
C LYS A 102 -8.77 -6.40 0.88
N PHE A 103 -7.66 -6.09 0.26
CA PHE A 103 -7.55 -5.26 -0.94
C PHE A 103 -6.29 -5.66 -1.72
N PRO A 104 -6.23 -5.54 -3.06
CA PRO A 104 -5.03 -5.84 -3.85
C PRO A 104 -3.94 -4.76 -3.67
N LEU A 105 -3.48 -4.58 -2.45
CA LEU A 105 -2.54 -3.54 -2.03
C LEU A 105 -1.21 -3.60 -2.78
N LEU A 106 -0.74 -4.82 -3.10
CA LEU A 106 0.47 -5.03 -3.88
C LEU A 106 0.40 -4.36 -5.26
N LEU A 107 -0.77 -4.44 -5.90
CA LEU A 107 -0.98 -3.82 -7.22
C LEU A 107 -1.22 -2.31 -7.10
N ALA A 108 -1.88 -1.85 -6.04
CA ALA A 108 -2.11 -0.41 -5.84
C ALA A 108 -0.81 0.36 -5.59
N GLN A 109 0.10 -0.21 -4.80
CA GLN A 109 1.34 0.46 -4.41
C GLN A 109 2.53 0.12 -5.30
N GLY A 110 2.43 -0.99 -6.05
CA GLY A 110 3.58 -1.57 -6.72
C GLY A 110 4.62 -2.11 -5.73
N ALA A 111 5.58 -2.87 -6.24
CA ALA A 111 6.71 -3.36 -5.47
C ALA A 111 7.93 -3.50 -6.36
N GLU A 112 9.08 -3.09 -5.85
CA GLU A 112 10.36 -3.30 -6.49
C GLU A 112 11.35 -3.86 -5.46
N GLY A 113 12.06 -4.92 -5.84
CA GLY A 113 13.04 -5.55 -4.95
C GLY A 113 14.02 -6.40 -5.72
N ILE A 114 15.23 -6.47 -5.19
CA ILE A 114 16.34 -7.25 -5.74
C ILE A 114 16.82 -8.20 -4.64
N ALA A 115 16.92 -9.47 -5.00
CA ALA A 115 17.47 -10.53 -4.16
C ALA A 115 18.57 -11.28 -4.92
N VAL A 116 19.22 -12.24 -4.28
CA VAL A 116 20.23 -13.05 -4.95
C VAL A 116 19.56 -13.95 -5.99
N GLY A 117 19.87 -13.72 -7.25
CA GLY A 117 19.32 -14.48 -8.38
C GLY A 117 17.88 -14.19 -8.75
N LEU A 118 17.19 -13.30 -8.03
CA LEU A 118 15.78 -12.96 -8.24
C LEU A 118 15.56 -11.45 -8.13
N SER A 119 14.60 -10.95 -8.89
CA SER A 119 14.10 -9.59 -8.76
C SER A 119 12.61 -9.55 -9.03
N THR A 120 11.94 -8.53 -8.48
CA THR A 120 10.56 -8.21 -8.82
C THR A 120 10.43 -6.74 -9.14
N LYS A 121 9.58 -6.41 -10.11
CA LYS A 121 9.17 -5.05 -10.44
C LYS A 121 7.72 -5.04 -10.87
N ILE A 122 6.84 -4.94 -9.87
CA ILE A 122 5.40 -4.83 -10.04
C ILE A 122 5.07 -3.33 -10.03
N LEU A 123 4.48 -2.86 -11.11
CA LEU A 123 4.14 -1.45 -11.27
C LEU A 123 2.84 -1.12 -10.52
N PRO A 124 2.66 0.12 -10.04
CA PRO A 124 1.42 0.54 -9.41
C PRO A 124 0.28 0.65 -10.43
N HIS A 125 -0.96 0.52 -9.93
CA HIS A 125 -2.20 0.60 -10.70
C HIS A 125 -3.19 1.52 -10.01
N ASN A 126 -4.14 2.04 -10.77
CA ASN A 126 -5.18 2.93 -10.27
C ASN A 126 -6.07 2.22 -9.24
N PHE A 127 -6.31 2.90 -8.11
CA PHE A 127 -7.09 2.37 -6.98
C PHE A 127 -8.53 2.02 -7.38
N VAL A 128 -9.20 2.90 -8.14
CA VAL A 128 -10.60 2.70 -8.56
C VAL A 128 -10.68 1.57 -9.58
N GLU A 129 -9.76 1.52 -10.55
CA GLU A 129 -9.70 0.46 -11.55
C GLU A 129 -9.45 -0.91 -10.92
N LEU A 130 -8.65 -0.99 -9.84
CA LEU A 130 -8.43 -2.22 -9.09
C LEU A 130 -9.72 -2.72 -8.40
N ILE A 131 -10.55 -1.81 -7.86
CA ILE A 131 -11.85 -2.16 -7.29
C ILE A 131 -12.78 -2.66 -8.39
N ASP A 132 -12.89 -1.95 -9.51
CA ASP A 132 -13.73 -2.34 -10.62
C ASP A 132 -13.33 -3.68 -11.24
N ALA A 133 -12.02 -3.90 -11.38
CA ALA A 133 -11.48 -5.17 -11.86
C ALA A 133 -11.74 -6.31 -10.87
N SER A 134 -11.64 -6.07 -9.56
CA SER A 134 -12.00 -7.05 -8.51
C SER A 134 -13.48 -7.41 -8.57
N ILE A 135 -14.37 -6.42 -8.77
CA ILE A 135 -15.82 -6.65 -8.93
C ILE A 135 -16.09 -7.46 -10.21
N LYS A 136 -15.42 -7.14 -11.33
CA LYS A 136 -15.54 -7.91 -12.58
C LYS A 136 -15.06 -9.34 -12.40
N CYS A 137 -13.93 -9.52 -11.68
CA CYS A 137 -13.37 -10.83 -11.34
C CYS A 137 -14.38 -11.70 -10.57
N LEU A 138 -15.00 -11.15 -9.51
CA LEU A 138 -16.03 -11.84 -8.72
C LEU A 138 -17.27 -12.22 -9.55
N LYS A 139 -17.61 -11.42 -10.56
CA LYS A 139 -18.72 -11.69 -11.49
C LYS A 139 -18.33 -12.61 -12.66
N GLY A 140 -17.10 -13.15 -12.69
CA GLY A 140 -16.60 -13.99 -13.77
C GLY A 140 -16.44 -13.27 -15.11
N ARG A 141 -16.34 -11.93 -15.10
CA ARG A 141 -16.19 -11.11 -16.32
C ARG A 141 -14.72 -10.87 -16.62
N ARG A 142 -14.43 -10.61 -17.90
CA ARG A 142 -13.08 -10.20 -18.33
C ARG A 142 -12.78 -8.77 -17.86
N PHE A 143 -11.53 -8.51 -17.56
CA PHE A 143 -11.01 -7.20 -17.22
C PHE A 143 -9.57 -7.08 -17.73
N ASP A 144 -9.15 -5.87 -18.02
CA ASP A 144 -7.79 -5.52 -18.37
C ASP A 144 -7.28 -4.55 -17.30
N LEU A 145 -6.01 -4.68 -16.91
CA LEU A 145 -5.33 -3.80 -15.97
C LEU A 145 -4.03 -3.32 -16.58
N PHE A 146 -3.83 -2.01 -16.54
CA PHE A 146 -2.61 -1.38 -16.98
C PHE A 146 -2.01 -0.54 -15.85
N PRO A 147 -0.68 -0.40 -15.82
CA PRO A 147 -0.02 0.45 -14.83
C PRO A 147 -0.50 1.89 -14.90
N ASP A 148 -0.69 2.50 -13.72
CA ASP A 148 -0.97 3.91 -13.55
C ASP A 148 -0.02 4.50 -12.49
N PHE A 149 0.41 5.72 -12.69
CA PHE A 149 1.50 6.31 -11.92
C PHE A 149 1.09 7.60 -11.22
N PRO A 150 1.55 7.82 -9.98
CA PRO A 150 1.25 9.05 -9.24
C PRO A 150 1.91 10.30 -9.85
N THR A 151 2.92 10.12 -10.71
CA THR A 151 3.56 11.20 -11.47
C THR A 151 2.85 11.47 -12.80
N GLU A 152 1.75 10.74 -13.05
CA GLU A 152 1.00 10.80 -14.32
C GLU A 152 1.86 10.40 -15.55
N GLY A 153 1.73 11.12 -16.67
CA GLY A 153 2.44 10.83 -17.90
C GLY A 153 1.64 9.95 -18.87
N ILE A 154 2.09 9.91 -20.11
CA ILE A 154 1.47 9.12 -21.19
C ILE A 154 2.17 7.77 -21.27
N VAL A 155 1.39 6.68 -21.16
CA VAL A 155 1.93 5.31 -21.11
C VAL A 155 1.57 4.54 -22.38
N ASP A 156 2.58 4.02 -23.08
CA ASP A 156 2.40 3.02 -24.13
C ASP A 156 2.53 1.62 -23.54
N VAL A 157 1.41 0.92 -23.50
CA VAL A 157 1.25 -0.43 -22.92
C VAL A 157 1.20 -1.54 -23.97
N SER A 158 1.45 -1.22 -25.26
CA SER A 158 1.32 -2.18 -26.37
C SER A 158 2.11 -3.48 -26.16
N ASN A 159 3.22 -3.41 -25.44
CA ASN A 159 4.09 -4.53 -25.13
C ASN A 159 4.16 -4.84 -23.62
N TYR A 160 3.12 -4.56 -22.87
CA TYR A 160 3.12 -4.72 -21.40
C TYR A 160 3.23 -6.18 -20.94
N ASN A 161 2.68 -7.12 -21.70
CA ASN A 161 2.71 -8.56 -21.41
C ASN A 161 2.22 -8.92 -19.99
N ASP A 162 1.16 -8.26 -19.52
CA ASP A 162 0.58 -8.50 -18.18
C ASP A 162 1.61 -8.43 -17.02
N GLY A 163 2.66 -7.62 -17.18
CA GLY A 163 3.72 -7.48 -16.17
C GLY A 163 4.73 -8.61 -16.10
N LEU A 164 4.67 -9.58 -17.00
CA LEU A 164 5.59 -10.71 -17.06
C LEU A 164 6.92 -10.35 -17.74
N ARG A 165 7.91 -11.21 -17.52
CA ARG A 165 9.24 -11.09 -18.14
C ARG A 165 9.14 -10.94 -19.67
N GLY A 166 9.92 -10.01 -20.21
CA GLY A 166 9.91 -9.66 -21.64
C GLY A 166 8.91 -8.57 -21.98
N GLY A 167 8.00 -8.22 -21.07
CA GLY A 167 7.16 -7.04 -21.20
C GLY A 167 7.97 -5.74 -21.13
N LYS A 168 7.47 -4.70 -21.78
CA LYS A 168 8.06 -3.36 -21.79
C LYS A 168 6.98 -2.32 -21.96
N ILE A 169 7.03 -1.28 -21.16
CA ILE A 169 6.20 -0.09 -21.35
C ILE A 169 7.09 1.12 -21.59
N LYS A 170 6.54 2.13 -22.24
CA LYS A 170 7.17 3.43 -22.39
C LYS A 170 6.31 4.48 -21.71
N VAL A 171 6.93 5.27 -20.86
CA VAL A 171 6.27 6.38 -20.16
C VAL A 171 6.86 7.68 -20.68
N ARG A 172 6.00 8.60 -21.16
CA ARG A 172 6.36 9.89 -21.73
C ARG A 172 5.86 11.02 -20.86
N ALA A 173 6.67 12.05 -20.77
CA ALA A 173 6.26 13.35 -20.27
C ALA A 173 5.14 13.95 -21.13
N LYS A 174 4.20 14.65 -20.51
CA LYS A 174 3.23 15.45 -21.26
C LYS A 174 3.80 16.81 -21.52
N ILE A 175 4.04 17.12 -22.81
CA ILE A 175 4.67 18.34 -23.27
C ILE A 175 3.65 19.11 -24.08
N ASN A 176 3.34 20.33 -23.66
CA ASN A 176 2.43 21.24 -24.34
C ASN A 176 3.20 22.41 -24.91
N GLN A 177 2.84 22.87 -26.10
CA GLN A 177 3.37 24.10 -26.66
C GLN A 177 2.55 25.29 -26.14
N VAL A 178 3.20 26.19 -25.38
CA VAL A 178 2.57 27.41 -24.85
C VAL A 178 2.57 28.50 -25.92
N ASN A 179 3.71 28.66 -26.59
CA ASN A 179 3.87 29.62 -27.66
C ASN A 179 4.94 29.11 -28.66
N LYS A 180 5.27 29.96 -29.70
CA LYS A 180 6.23 29.58 -30.75
C LYS A 180 7.63 29.19 -30.22
N ASN A 181 8.00 29.67 -29.05
CA ASN A 181 9.36 29.51 -28.52
C ASN A 181 9.37 28.92 -27.09
N THR A 182 8.23 28.46 -26.56
CA THR A 182 8.15 27.93 -25.20
C THR A 182 7.33 26.64 -25.17
N LEU A 183 7.92 25.57 -24.64
CA LEU A 183 7.28 24.32 -24.31
C LEU A 183 7.08 24.27 -22.81
N MET A 184 6.00 23.64 -22.36
CA MET A 184 5.68 23.38 -20.95
C MET A 184 5.51 21.90 -20.73
N ILE A 185 6.26 21.36 -19.79
CA ILE A 185 6.12 19.98 -19.34
C ILE A 185 5.22 20.01 -18.10
N THR A 186 4.08 19.30 -18.17
CA THR A 186 3.07 19.27 -17.11
C THR A 186 2.98 17.93 -16.39
N GLN A 187 3.57 16.87 -16.95
CA GLN A 187 3.63 15.55 -16.34
C GLN A 187 4.97 14.92 -16.65
N ILE A 188 5.54 14.17 -15.71
CA ILE A 188 6.85 13.54 -15.85
C ILE A 188 6.74 12.01 -15.83
N PRO A 189 7.66 11.31 -16.51
CA PRO A 189 7.68 9.86 -16.48
C PRO A 189 7.91 9.30 -15.07
N TYR A 190 7.27 8.19 -14.77
CA TYR A 190 7.51 7.44 -13.53
C TYR A 190 9.00 7.12 -13.36
N THR A 191 9.50 7.19 -12.13
CA THR A 191 10.92 7.10 -11.74
C THR A 191 11.79 8.31 -12.13
N THR A 192 11.19 9.40 -12.61
CA THR A 192 11.90 10.63 -12.95
C THR A 192 11.41 11.76 -12.04
N THR A 193 12.31 12.66 -11.65
CA THR A 193 11.98 13.89 -10.92
C THR A 193 12.21 15.10 -11.81
N SER A 194 11.60 16.27 -11.51
CA SER A 194 11.82 17.49 -12.28
C SER A 194 13.31 17.83 -12.36
N THR A 195 14.02 17.70 -11.26
CA THR A 195 15.48 17.92 -11.19
C THR A 195 16.24 16.99 -12.14
N SER A 196 15.99 15.66 -12.09
CA SER A 196 16.67 14.69 -12.95
C SER A 196 16.30 14.86 -14.43
N LEU A 197 15.06 15.27 -14.71
CA LEU A 197 14.59 15.59 -16.06
C LEU A 197 15.35 16.79 -16.62
N ILE A 198 15.41 17.89 -15.88
CA ILE A 198 16.12 19.11 -16.27
C ILE A 198 17.60 18.82 -16.51
N GLU A 199 18.26 18.09 -15.62
CA GLU A 199 19.66 17.67 -15.83
C GLU A 199 19.84 16.87 -17.12
N SER A 200 18.92 15.97 -17.44
CA SER A 200 18.98 15.18 -18.67
C SER A 200 18.82 16.05 -19.91
N ILE A 201 17.94 17.05 -19.84
CA ILE A 201 17.71 18.03 -20.90
C ILE A 201 18.96 18.92 -21.12
N LEU A 202 19.56 19.43 -20.04
CA LEU A 202 20.79 20.21 -20.11
C LEU A 202 21.94 19.39 -20.71
N LYS A 203 22.14 18.15 -20.26
CA LYS A 203 23.15 17.25 -20.82
C LYS A 203 22.95 16.99 -22.33
N ALA A 204 21.70 16.89 -22.80
CA ALA A 204 21.38 16.72 -24.23
C ALA A 204 21.65 18.01 -25.03
N ASN A 205 21.38 19.16 -24.45
CA ASN A 205 21.70 20.48 -25.03
C ASN A 205 23.22 20.67 -25.18
N ASP A 206 24.00 20.37 -24.13
CA ASP A 206 25.47 20.49 -24.14
C ASP A 206 26.11 19.56 -25.18
N LYS A 207 25.52 18.38 -25.41
CA LYS A 207 25.93 17.47 -26.47
C LYS A 207 25.44 17.86 -27.85
N GLY A 208 24.77 19.00 -27.99
CA GLY A 208 24.25 19.52 -29.27
C GLY A 208 23.12 18.67 -29.89
N LYS A 209 22.49 17.79 -29.13
CA LYS A 209 21.37 16.93 -29.59
C LYS A 209 20.06 17.71 -29.73
N ILE A 210 19.87 18.68 -28.86
CA ILE A 210 18.73 19.61 -28.83
C ILE A 210 19.27 21.03 -28.65
N LYS A 211 18.47 22.05 -28.99
CA LYS A 211 18.86 23.44 -28.81
C LYS A 211 17.87 24.16 -27.91
N ILE A 212 18.30 24.52 -26.72
CA ILE A 212 17.49 25.14 -25.68
C ILE A 212 18.18 26.45 -25.26
N LYS A 213 17.39 27.48 -25.00
CA LYS A 213 17.89 28.79 -24.55
C LYS A 213 17.92 28.88 -23.03
N LYS A 214 16.85 28.43 -22.34
CA LYS A 214 16.66 28.52 -20.91
C LYS A 214 15.64 27.47 -20.45
N ILE A 215 15.77 26.99 -19.23
CA ILE A 215 14.76 26.16 -18.54
C ILE A 215 14.39 26.88 -17.24
N GLU A 216 13.11 26.87 -16.90
CA GLU A 216 12.57 27.34 -15.63
C GLU A 216 11.75 26.23 -14.97
N ASP A 217 12.03 25.96 -13.71
CA ASP A 217 11.28 24.98 -12.92
C ASP A 217 10.39 25.72 -11.93
N ASN A 218 9.08 25.64 -12.15
CA ASN A 218 8.05 26.21 -11.30
C ASN A 218 7.25 25.10 -10.59
N THR A 219 7.78 23.86 -10.60
CA THR A 219 7.11 22.69 -10.00
C THR A 219 6.87 22.91 -8.52
N SER A 220 5.61 22.68 -8.11
CA SER A 220 5.18 22.78 -6.71
C SER A 220 4.29 21.56 -6.35
N SER A 221 2.98 21.72 -6.24
CA SER A 221 2.00 20.62 -6.16
C SER A 221 1.85 19.91 -7.50
N ASP A 222 2.00 20.65 -8.59
CA ASP A 222 1.90 20.18 -9.96
C ASP A 222 3.21 20.43 -10.69
N VAL A 223 3.50 19.58 -11.67
CA VAL A 223 4.71 19.75 -12.51
C VAL A 223 4.52 20.91 -13.47
N GLU A 224 5.44 21.87 -13.42
CA GLU A 224 5.51 22.98 -14.37
C GLU A 224 6.97 23.29 -14.71
N VAL A 225 7.46 22.69 -15.79
CA VAL A 225 8.81 22.97 -16.30
C VAL A 225 8.70 23.67 -17.66
N LEU A 226 9.16 24.91 -17.72
CA LEU A 226 9.17 25.72 -18.94
C LEU A 226 10.51 25.58 -19.68
N VAL A 227 10.45 25.21 -20.95
CA VAL A 227 11.61 25.05 -21.82
C VAL A 227 11.55 26.09 -22.92
N HIS A 228 12.43 27.08 -22.86
CA HIS A 228 12.52 28.17 -23.82
C HIS A 228 13.45 27.83 -24.99
N LEU A 229 12.95 27.96 -26.19
CA LEU A 229 13.68 27.66 -27.43
C LEU A 229 14.31 28.91 -28.02
N PRO A 230 15.47 28.82 -28.71
CA PRO A 230 16.00 29.89 -29.53
C PRO A 230 15.08 30.20 -30.71
N SER A 231 15.14 31.42 -31.20
CA SER A 231 14.40 31.82 -32.42
C SER A 231 14.78 30.97 -33.62
N GLY A 232 13.78 30.50 -34.38
CA GLY A 232 13.98 29.68 -35.57
C GLY A 232 14.11 28.15 -35.31
N VAL A 233 14.02 27.70 -34.06
CA VAL A 233 13.97 26.28 -33.73
C VAL A 233 12.51 25.80 -33.77
N SER A 234 12.25 24.69 -34.45
CA SER A 234 10.90 24.11 -34.53
C SER A 234 10.53 23.42 -33.18
N PRO A 235 9.39 23.79 -32.55
CA PRO A 235 8.90 23.16 -31.35
C PRO A 235 8.70 21.65 -31.51
N ASP A 236 8.06 21.19 -32.60
CA ASP A 236 7.76 19.78 -32.85
C ASP A 236 9.03 18.93 -32.93
N LYS A 237 10.05 19.41 -33.66
CA LYS A 237 11.35 18.71 -33.75
C LYS A 237 12.06 18.67 -32.38
N THR A 238 11.84 19.70 -31.57
CA THR A 238 12.42 19.73 -30.23
C THR A 238 11.71 18.75 -29.31
N ILE A 239 10.39 18.63 -29.41
CA ILE A 239 9.61 17.61 -28.66
C ILE A 239 10.08 16.21 -29.01
N ASP A 240 10.25 15.88 -30.29
CA ASP A 240 10.81 14.62 -30.75
C ASP A 240 12.22 14.37 -30.18
N GLY A 241 13.04 15.44 -30.19
CA GLY A 241 14.39 15.42 -29.63
C GLY A 241 14.40 15.20 -28.10
N LEU A 242 13.47 15.81 -27.38
CA LEU A 242 13.29 15.61 -25.95
C LEU A 242 12.94 14.14 -25.63
N PHE A 243 12.03 13.54 -26.36
CA PHE A 243 11.71 12.11 -26.20
C PHE A 243 12.87 11.17 -26.58
N ALA A 244 13.62 11.51 -27.63
CA ALA A 244 14.69 10.65 -28.11
C ALA A 244 15.98 10.70 -27.28
N PHE A 245 16.31 11.84 -26.65
CA PHE A 245 17.63 12.08 -26.07
C PHE A 245 17.61 12.44 -24.57
N THR A 246 16.45 12.51 -23.94
CA THR A 246 16.31 12.90 -22.54
C THR A 246 15.40 11.96 -21.78
N ASN A 247 15.28 12.17 -20.47
CA ASN A 247 14.36 11.42 -19.62
C ASN A 247 12.87 11.80 -19.80
N CYS A 248 12.53 12.56 -20.85
CA CYS A 248 11.14 12.79 -21.24
C CYS A 248 10.44 11.52 -21.74
N GLU A 249 11.17 10.50 -22.19
CA GLU A 249 10.68 9.14 -22.42
C GLU A 249 11.54 8.16 -21.64
N VAL A 250 10.91 7.34 -20.81
CA VAL A 250 11.58 6.27 -20.05
C VAL A 250 10.94 4.94 -20.40
N SER A 251 11.78 3.93 -20.62
CA SER A 251 11.35 2.56 -20.85
C SER A 251 11.46 1.75 -19.57
N ILE A 252 10.37 1.09 -19.15
CA ILE A 252 10.31 0.26 -17.95
C ILE A 252 10.00 -1.18 -18.35
N SER A 253 10.78 -2.12 -17.84
CA SER A 253 10.54 -3.55 -18.01
C SER A 253 10.01 -4.13 -16.71
N PRO A 254 8.71 -4.46 -16.64
CA PRO A 254 8.13 -5.09 -15.47
C PRO A 254 8.62 -6.53 -15.33
N LEU A 255 8.56 -7.05 -14.10
CA LEU A 255 8.83 -8.44 -13.78
C LEU A 255 8.05 -8.82 -12.54
N SER A 256 6.87 -9.37 -12.71
CA SER A 256 6.02 -9.78 -11.59
C SER A 256 6.49 -11.10 -11.01
N CYS A 257 7.08 -11.04 -9.82
CA CYS A 257 7.45 -12.20 -9.00
C CYS A 257 6.85 -12.01 -7.60
N ILE A 258 6.10 -13.00 -7.14
CA ILE A 258 5.52 -13.04 -5.80
C ILE A 258 6.05 -14.27 -5.04
N ILE A 259 5.87 -14.27 -3.72
CA ILE A 259 6.15 -15.44 -2.88
C ILE A 259 4.84 -16.15 -2.59
N GLU A 260 4.74 -17.40 -2.98
CA GLU A 260 3.60 -18.27 -2.70
C GLU A 260 4.11 -19.59 -2.09
N ASN A 261 3.58 -19.96 -0.91
CA ASN A 261 4.03 -21.16 -0.17
C ASN A 261 5.56 -21.22 0.00
N ASN A 262 6.17 -20.09 0.37
CA ASN A 262 7.62 -19.91 0.54
C ASN A 262 8.45 -20.15 -0.72
N LYS A 263 7.85 -20.06 -1.91
CA LYS A 263 8.53 -20.19 -3.20
C LYS A 263 8.28 -18.98 -4.08
N PRO A 264 9.29 -18.52 -4.86
CA PRO A 264 9.07 -17.47 -5.84
C PRO A 264 8.25 -18.00 -7.02
N VAL A 265 7.22 -17.25 -7.41
CA VAL A 265 6.34 -17.59 -8.53
C VAL A 265 6.22 -16.39 -9.45
N PHE A 266 6.44 -16.60 -10.75
CA PHE A 266 6.28 -15.56 -11.76
C PHE A 266 4.89 -15.67 -12.38
N ILE A 267 4.02 -14.72 -12.06
CA ILE A 267 2.64 -14.68 -12.56
C ILE A 267 2.28 -13.27 -13.00
N GLY A 268 1.32 -13.15 -13.92
CA GLY A 268 0.86 -11.86 -14.42
C GLY A 268 0.02 -11.08 -13.40
N VAL A 269 -0.12 -9.79 -13.65
CA VAL A 269 -0.90 -8.86 -12.83
C VAL A 269 -2.37 -9.31 -12.74
N THR A 270 -2.93 -9.81 -13.84
CA THR A 270 -4.28 -10.37 -13.90
C THR A 270 -4.47 -11.50 -12.90
N GLU A 271 -3.49 -12.42 -12.80
CA GLU A 271 -3.56 -13.55 -11.87
C GLU A 271 -3.31 -13.10 -10.42
N ILE A 272 -2.43 -12.13 -10.19
CA ILE A 272 -2.23 -11.52 -8.86
C ILE A 272 -3.55 -10.94 -8.36
N LEU A 273 -4.30 -10.21 -9.20
CA LEU A 273 -5.60 -9.67 -8.82
C LEU A 273 -6.62 -10.75 -8.49
N ARG A 274 -6.69 -11.82 -9.28
CA ARG A 274 -7.60 -12.97 -9.01
C ARG A 274 -7.30 -13.59 -7.65
N LYS A 275 -6.04 -13.88 -7.38
CA LYS A 275 -5.61 -14.43 -6.09
C LYS A 275 -5.92 -13.48 -4.92
N SER A 276 -5.66 -12.18 -5.09
CA SER A 276 -5.98 -11.18 -4.08
C SER A 276 -7.50 -11.09 -3.81
N THR A 277 -8.31 -11.14 -4.86
CA THR A 277 -9.78 -11.09 -4.75
C THR A 277 -10.33 -12.33 -4.04
N GLU A 278 -9.86 -13.52 -4.39
CA GLU A 278 -10.28 -14.75 -3.71
C GLU A 278 -9.79 -14.78 -2.25
N ASN A 279 -8.57 -14.31 -1.99
CA ASN A 279 -8.05 -14.16 -0.62
C ASN A 279 -8.95 -13.20 0.19
N THR A 280 -9.34 -12.06 -0.37
CA THR A 280 -10.26 -11.10 0.27
C THR A 280 -11.57 -11.77 0.68
N LYS A 281 -12.18 -12.55 -0.22
CA LYS A 281 -13.41 -13.30 0.05
C LYS A 281 -13.23 -14.29 1.21
N ASN A 282 -12.10 -15.02 1.23
CA ASN A 282 -11.79 -15.99 2.28
C ASN A 282 -11.53 -15.31 3.63
N LEU A 283 -10.87 -14.15 3.64
CA LEU A 283 -10.66 -13.35 4.85
C LEU A 283 -11.98 -12.84 5.43
N LEU A 284 -12.88 -12.30 4.58
CA LEU A 284 -14.20 -11.85 5.00
C LEU A 284 -15.04 -13.00 5.58
N LYS A 285 -14.97 -14.20 4.96
CA LYS A 285 -15.61 -15.38 5.52
C LYS A 285 -15.05 -15.72 6.90
N SER A 286 -13.73 -15.73 7.06
CA SER A 286 -13.10 -16.00 8.35
C SER A 286 -13.47 -14.97 9.42
N GLU A 287 -13.61 -13.68 9.07
CA GLU A 287 -14.10 -12.64 10.00
C GLU A 287 -15.54 -12.92 10.45
N LEU A 288 -16.40 -13.32 9.50
CA LEU A 288 -17.80 -13.69 9.81
C LEU A 288 -17.88 -14.94 10.69
N ASP A 289 -17.06 -15.96 10.45
CA ASP A 289 -17.01 -17.18 11.25
C ASP A 289 -16.55 -16.88 12.69
N VAL A 290 -15.61 -15.95 12.88
CA VAL A 290 -15.21 -15.49 14.22
C VAL A 290 -16.35 -14.73 14.89
N LYS A 291 -17.01 -13.81 14.18
CA LYS A 291 -18.13 -13.04 14.71
C LYS A 291 -19.33 -13.92 15.10
N LEU A 292 -19.59 -14.94 14.29
CA LEU A 292 -20.65 -15.91 14.58
C LEU A 292 -20.38 -16.61 15.91
N ARG A 293 -19.18 -17.17 16.09
CA ARG A 293 -18.79 -17.84 17.37
C ARG A 293 -18.88 -16.91 18.58
N GLU A 294 -18.49 -15.63 18.42
CA GLU A 294 -18.61 -14.64 19.50
C GLU A 294 -20.07 -14.36 19.86
N LEU A 295 -20.94 -14.28 18.85
CA LEU A 295 -22.37 -14.08 19.07
C LEU A 295 -23.05 -15.30 19.67
N ASP A 296 -22.67 -16.51 19.25
CA ASP A 296 -23.17 -17.76 19.83
C ASP A 296 -22.80 -17.86 21.33
N THR A 297 -21.53 -17.51 21.64
CA THR A 297 -21.09 -17.46 23.04
C THR A 297 -21.88 -16.43 23.85
N LEU A 298 -22.05 -15.22 23.32
CA LEU A 298 -22.83 -14.16 23.99
C LEU A 298 -24.29 -14.58 24.18
N TRP A 299 -24.90 -15.19 23.17
CA TRP A 299 -26.26 -15.69 23.23
C TRP A 299 -26.42 -16.78 24.29
N HIS A 300 -25.44 -17.70 24.37
CA HIS A 300 -25.42 -18.73 25.41
C HIS A 300 -25.39 -18.10 26.80
N TYR A 301 -24.45 -17.20 27.09
CA TYR A 301 -24.39 -16.50 28.38
C TYR A 301 -25.68 -15.73 28.72
N SER A 302 -26.22 -14.97 27.75
CA SER A 302 -27.49 -14.27 27.98
C SER A 302 -28.66 -15.19 28.20
N THR A 303 -28.65 -16.39 27.64
CA THR A 303 -29.66 -17.42 27.87
C THR A 303 -29.54 -17.96 29.29
N LEU A 304 -28.31 -18.25 29.78
CA LEU A 304 -28.05 -18.67 31.15
C LEU A 304 -28.47 -17.57 32.15
N GLU A 305 -28.14 -16.31 31.91
CA GLU A 305 -28.59 -15.18 32.72
C GLU A 305 -30.13 -15.12 32.82
N LYS A 306 -30.80 -15.30 31.67
CA LYS A 306 -32.26 -15.33 31.63
C LYS A 306 -32.82 -16.44 32.51
N ILE A 307 -32.31 -17.68 32.38
CA ILE A 307 -32.71 -18.84 33.19
C ILE A 307 -32.47 -18.56 34.68
N PHE A 308 -31.28 -17.99 35.00
CA PHE A 308 -30.92 -17.63 36.39
C PHE A 308 -31.91 -16.66 37.02
N ILE A 309 -32.33 -15.63 36.26
CA ILE A 309 -33.28 -14.63 36.74
C ILE A 309 -34.70 -15.19 36.81
N GLU A 310 -35.20 -15.85 35.77
CA GLU A 310 -36.55 -16.37 35.67
C GLU A 310 -36.83 -17.41 36.74
N ASN A 311 -35.88 -18.31 36.99
CA ASN A 311 -35.98 -19.35 38.02
C ASN A 311 -35.58 -18.87 39.41
N ARG A 312 -35.17 -17.58 39.54
CA ARG A 312 -34.77 -16.97 40.83
C ARG A 312 -33.63 -17.71 41.54
N ILE A 313 -32.71 -18.34 40.79
CA ILE A 313 -31.58 -19.15 41.30
C ILE A 313 -30.71 -18.32 42.27
N TYR A 314 -30.65 -17.01 42.12
CA TYR A 314 -29.96 -16.11 43.05
C TYR A 314 -30.45 -16.22 44.48
N ARG A 315 -31.70 -16.66 44.73
CA ARG A 315 -32.22 -16.90 46.10
C ARG A 315 -31.56 -18.10 46.74
N ASP A 316 -31.28 -19.15 45.97
CA ASP A 316 -30.59 -20.35 46.48
C ASP A 316 -29.14 -20.00 46.87
N ILE A 317 -28.53 -19.00 46.21
CA ILE A 317 -27.20 -18.48 46.58
C ILE A 317 -27.24 -17.70 47.88
N GLU A 318 -28.29 -16.88 48.10
CA GLU A 318 -28.48 -16.09 49.32
C GLU A 318 -28.72 -16.98 50.55
N GLU A 319 -29.34 -18.14 50.36
CA GLU A 319 -29.69 -19.07 51.44
C GLU A 319 -28.53 -20.03 51.81
N LYS A 320 -27.48 -20.17 50.98
CA LYS A 320 -26.39 -21.13 51.19
C LYS A 320 -25.16 -20.50 51.84
N ILE A 321 -24.65 -21.21 52.86
CA ILE A 321 -23.59 -20.70 53.74
C ILE A 321 -22.17 -21.00 53.23
N THR A 322 -21.99 -21.93 52.26
CA THR A 322 -20.66 -22.35 51.75
C THR A 322 -20.62 -22.49 50.24
N TRP A 323 -19.45 -22.23 49.65
CA TRP A 323 -19.18 -22.35 48.20
C TRP A 323 -19.36 -23.81 47.68
N ASP A 324 -19.06 -24.82 48.50
CA ASP A 324 -19.22 -26.22 48.10
C ASP A 324 -20.68 -26.58 47.85
N CYS A 325 -21.60 -25.97 48.62
CA CYS A 325 -23.03 -26.15 48.39
C CYS A 325 -23.53 -25.46 47.12
N LEU A 326 -22.89 -24.38 46.69
CA LEU A 326 -23.19 -23.64 45.47
C LEU A 326 -22.70 -24.40 44.21
N LEU A 327 -21.47 -24.93 44.25
CA LEU A 327 -20.89 -25.72 43.16
C LEU A 327 -21.70 -26.96 42.85
N TYR A 328 -22.16 -27.69 43.89
CA TYR A 328 -22.99 -28.88 43.73
C TYR A 328 -24.34 -28.63 43.04
N THR A 329 -24.92 -27.44 43.23
CA THR A 329 -26.18 -27.04 42.55
C THR A 329 -25.95 -26.52 41.14
N SER A 330 -24.76 -25.96 40.80
CA SER A 330 -24.42 -25.56 39.44
C SER A 330 -24.15 -26.75 38.53
N ASP A 331 -23.45 -27.79 39.04
CA ASP A 331 -23.23 -29.05 38.30
C ASP A 331 -24.55 -29.78 37.98
N ALA A 332 -25.50 -29.80 38.92
CA ALA A 332 -26.82 -30.37 38.68
C ALA A 332 -27.65 -29.57 37.66
N ALA A 333 -27.42 -28.27 37.50
CA ALA A 333 -28.06 -27.43 36.49
C ALA A 333 -27.46 -27.66 35.09
N ASP A 334 -26.15 -27.91 35.00
CA ASP A 334 -25.46 -28.22 33.74
C ASP A 334 -25.83 -29.62 33.21
N GLU A 335 -25.96 -30.62 34.08
CA GLU A 335 -26.46 -31.96 33.70
C GLU A 335 -27.92 -31.91 33.18
N GLY A 336 -28.75 -30.98 33.71
CA GLY A 336 -30.14 -30.80 33.29
C GLY A 336 -30.28 -30.09 31.93
N LEU A 337 -29.24 -29.42 31.43
CA LEU A 337 -29.26 -28.68 30.19
C LEU A 337 -28.64 -29.45 29.00
N GLY A 338 -28.08 -30.65 29.22
CA GLY A 338 -27.59 -31.54 28.16
C GLY A 338 -26.46 -30.90 27.33
N VAL A 339 -25.60 -30.13 27.95
CA VAL A 339 -24.41 -29.56 27.31
C VAL A 339 -23.22 -30.44 27.62
N ASP A 340 -22.89 -31.34 26.67
CA ASP A 340 -21.58 -32.02 26.59
C ASP A 340 -20.53 -31.07 26.03
#